data_1edb01f6c4c8a42e6b1beb782f560e9f
#
_entry.id   1edb01f6c4c8a42e6b1beb782f560e9f
#
_cell.length_a   1.000
_cell.length_b   1.000
_cell.length_c   1.000
_cell.angle_alpha   90.00
_cell.angle_beta   90.00
_cell.angle_gamma   90.00
#
_symmetry.space_group_name_H-M   'P 1'
#
loop_
_entity.id
_entity.type
_entity.pdbx_description
1 polymer ?
#
loop_
_entity_poly.entity_id
_entity_poly.type
_entity_poly.pdbx_seq_one_letter_code
_entity_poly.pdbx_strand_id
1 'polypeptide(L)'
;MDSLIFDIDGTLWDSRALVAEGFNLQLQDEGMERYAVDAERLKGLFGKTMTEIADALFPDQPKQIRYPLMERCMVREDRHLAQDPCHIGYPKICETLEALHQTHRLFIVSNSQKGYPELCMEKLGIGHLFSGHLCYGDTQAPKGVTIQTLLEKYRIPSACYIGDTQGDMEASYQAGLP
;
A
#
# COMPACT_ATOMS: atom_id res chain seq x y z
N MET A 1 -16.96 -18.60 2.35
CA MET A 1 -15.94 -17.68 1.85
C MET A 1 -14.60 -18.23 2.27
N ASP A 2 -13.71 -18.49 1.31
CA ASP A 2 -12.50 -19.27 1.60
C ASP A 2 -11.26 -18.40 1.80
N SER A 3 -11.30 -17.16 1.31
CA SER A 3 -10.14 -16.28 1.33
C SER A 3 -10.52 -14.84 1.69
N LEU A 4 -9.57 -14.13 2.30
CA LEU A 4 -9.64 -12.71 2.60
C LEU A 4 -8.47 -11.99 1.92
N ILE A 5 -8.75 -10.88 1.27
CA ILE A 5 -7.75 -10.04 0.59
C ILE A 5 -7.73 -8.70 1.29
N PHE A 6 -6.57 -8.26 1.74
CA PHE A 6 -6.40 -7.02 2.50
C PHE A 6 -5.70 -5.96 1.68
N ASP A 7 -6.13 -4.71 1.82
CA ASP A 7 -5.27 -3.57 1.54
C ASP A 7 -4.22 -3.40 2.65
N ILE A 8 -3.30 -2.50 2.47
CA ILE A 8 -2.20 -2.23 3.42
C ILE A 8 -2.48 -0.95 4.22
N ASP A 9 -2.38 0.19 3.55
CA ASP A 9 -2.40 1.50 4.19
C ASP A 9 -3.82 1.89 4.60
N GLY A 10 -4.02 2.18 5.87
CA GLY A 10 -5.35 2.41 6.44
C GLY A 10 -6.08 1.12 6.87
N THR A 11 -5.55 -0.06 6.52
CA THR A 11 -6.16 -1.36 6.83
C THR A 11 -5.28 -2.22 7.76
N LEU A 12 -4.03 -2.49 7.40
CA LEU A 12 -3.10 -3.26 8.22
C LEU A 12 -2.27 -2.36 9.15
N TRP A 13 -1.90 -1.19 8.65
CA TRP A 13 -1.08 -0.23 9.38
C TRP A 13 -1.43 1.22 9.06
N ASP A 14 -0.90 2.16 9.85
CA ASP A 14 -0.91 3.59 9.57
C ASP A 14 0.53 4.09 9.36
N SER A 15 0.97 4.10 8.12
CA SER A 15 2.32 4.50 7.72
C SER A 15 2.48 6.00 7.47
N ARG A 16 1.39 6.78 7.45
CA ARG A 16 1.35 8.17 6.96
C ARG A 16 2.42 9.08 7.56
N ALA A 17 2.69 8.97 8.86
CA ALA A 17 3.70 9.81 9.52
C ALA A 17 5.11 9.47 9.01
N LEU A 18 5.48 8.19 8.97
CA LEU A 18 6.80 7.75 8.51
C LEU A 18 6.99 7.96 7.00
N VAL A 19 5.93 7.79 6.20
CA VAL A 19 5.94 8.12 4.77
C VAL A 19 6.21 9.61 4.57
N ALA A 20 5.52 10.49 5.31
CA ALA A 20 5.76 11.93 5.25
C ALA A 20 7.20 12.29 5.60
N GLU A 21 7.76 11.68 6.65
CA GLU A 21 9.15 11.87 7.05
C GLU A 21 10.12 11.43 5.95
N GLY A 22 9.94 10.23 5.40
CA GLY A 22 10.75 9.69 4.31
C GLY A 22 10.73 10.58 3.06
N PHE A 23 9.54 11.05 2.64
CA PHE A 23 9.37 11.98 1.53
C PHE A 23 10.07 13.32 1.81
N ASN A 24 9.87 13.89 3.00
CA ASN A 24 10.45 15.19 3.34
C ASN A 24 11.98 15.13 3.40
N LEU A 25 12.56 14.02 3.86
CA LEU A 25 14.01 13.81 3.79
C LEU A 25 14.52 13.82 2.34
N GLN A 26 13.82 13.16 1.42
CA GLN A 26 14.19 13.17 0.01
C GLN A 26 14.02 14.55 -0.62
N LEU A 27 12.92 15.24 -0.32
CA LEU A 27 12.66 16.58 -0.82
C LEU A 27 13.69 17.59 -0.32
N GLN A 28 14.15 17.45 0.93
CA GLN A 28 15.23 18.26 1.48
C GLN A 28 16.55 18.02 0.76
N ASP A 29 16.92 16.77 0.51
CA ASP A 29 18.15 16.42 -0.22
C ASP A 29 18.17 17.01 -1.64
N GLU A 30 17.01 17.31 -2.23
CA GLU A 30 16.88 17.87 -3.58
C GLU A 30 16.56 19.40 -3.62
N GLY A 31 16.51 20.06 -2.45
CA GLY A 31 16.15 21.49 -2.38
C GLY A 31 14.70 21.77 -2.79
N MET A 32 13.81 20.82 -2.54
CA MET A 32 12.40 20.87 -2.92
C MET A 32 11.46 20.90 -1.70
N GLU A 33 11.89 21.46 -0.56
CA GLU A 33 11.15 21.50 0.71
C GLU A 33 9.78 22.21 0.60
N ARG A 34 9.58 23.03 -0.44
CA ARG A 34 8.29 23.67 -0.72
C ARG A 34 7.15 22.67 -0.98
N TYR A 35 7.49 21.42 -1.32
CA TYR A 35 6.54 20.32 -1.51
C TYR A 35 6.38 19.42 -0.28
N ALA A 36 6.97 19.80 0.85
CA ALA A 36 6.89 19.02 2.07
C ALA A 36 5.44 18.64 2.40
N VAL A 37 5.29 17.43 2.90
CA VAL A 37 4.00 16.82 3.22
C VAL A 37 3.92 16.47 4.70
N ASP A 38 2.70 16.37 5.20
CA ASP A 38 2.38 15.81 6.50
C ASP A 38 1.41 14.63 6.38
N ALA A 39 1.15 13.96 7.49
CA ALA A 39 0.26 12.81 7.54
C ALA A 39 -1.17 13.15 7.07
N GLU A 40 -1.66 14.37 7.33
CA GLU A 40 -3.01 14.79 6.93
C GLU A 40 -3.11 14.99 5.42
N ARG A 41 -2.09 15.58 4.80
CA ARG A 41 -2.02 15.71 3.32
C ARG A 41 -1.94 14.34 2.65
N LEU A 42 -1.18 13.39 3.20
CA LEU A 42 -1.08 12.04 2.68
C LEU A 42 -2.37 11.23 2.83
N LYS A 43 -3.17 11.49 3.89
CA LYS A 43 -4.46 10.83 4.10
C LYS A 43 -5.39 10.88 2.90
N GLY A 44 -5.42 12.02 2.17
CA GLY A 44 -6.23 12.17 0.96
C GLY A 44 -5.62 11.57 -0.31
N LEU A 45 -4.40 11.04 -0.21
CA LEU A 45 -3.64 10.49 -1.34
C LEU A 45 -3.46 8.97 -1.25
N PHE A 46 -3.51 8.41 -0.07
CA PHE A 46 -3.41 6.96 0.12
C PHE A 46 -4.55 6.23 -0.60
N GLY A 47 -4.25 5.05 -1.11
CA GLY A 47 -5.15 4.29 -1.98
C GLY A 47 -5.04 4.66 -3.47
N LYS A 48 -4.38 5.77 -3.82
CA LYS A 48 -4.08 6.15 -5.21
C LYS A 48 -2.80 5.46 -5.70
N THR A 49 -2.63 5.44 -7.03
CA THR A 49 -1.36 5.00 -7.64
C THR A 49 -0.26 6.04 -7.41
N MET A 50 0.99 5.61 -7.46
CA MET A 50 2.15 6.52 -7.28
C MET A 50 2.18 7.65 -8.31
N THR A 51 1.70 7.41 -9.53
CA THR A 51 1.58 8.44 -10.58
C THR A 51 0.57 9.52 -10.18
N GLU A 52 -0.60 9.12 -9.67
CA GLU A 52 -1.63 10.05 -9.19
C GLU A 52 -1.16 10.85 -7.97
N ILE A 53 -0.40 10.21 -7.08
CA ILE A 53 0.21 10.89 -5.91
C ILE A 53 1.24 11.90 -6.40
N ALA A 54 2.11 11.54 -7.35
CA ALA A 54 3.09 12.47 -7.93
C ALA A 54 2.42 13.67 -8.60
N ASP A 55 1.33 13.45 -9.33
CA ASP A 55 0.56 14.52 -10.00
C ASP A 55 -0.07 15.48 -8.97
N ALA A 56 -0.52 14.96 -7.83
CA ALA A 56 -1.11 15.75 -6.76
C ALA A 56 -0.08 16.51 -5.90
N LEU A 57 1.10 15.90 -5.67
CA LEU A 57 2.13 16.50 -4.83
C LEU A 57 2.99 17.54 -5.59
N PHE A 58 3.24 17.30 -6.87
CA PHE A 58 4.13 18.13 -7.71
C PHE A 58 3.43 18.69 -8.95
N PRO A 59 2.30 19.41 -8.80
CA PRO A 59 1.44 19.79 -9.93
C PRO A 59 2.11 20.76 -10.90
N ASP A 60 3.03 21.59 -10.44
CA ASP A 60 3.78 22.57 -11.22
C ASP A 60 5.09 22.03 -11.82
N GLN A 61 5.44 20.77 -11.51
CA GLN A 61 6.59 20.11 -12.11
C GLN A 61 6.21 19.35 -13.39
N PRO A 62 7.03 19.40 -14.45
CA PRO A 62 6.80 18.58 -15.63
C PRO A 62 6.96 17.09 -15.30
N LYS A 63 6.28 16.22 -16.05
CA LYS A 63 6.28 14.77 -15.84
C LYS A 63 7.68 14.15 -15.77
N GLN A 64 8.61 14.68 -16.58
CA GLN A 64 10.01 14.26 -16.62
C GLN A 64 10.78 14.54 -15.32
N ILE A 65 10.27 15.40 -14.47
CA ILE A 65 10.85 15.73 -13.15
C ILE A 65 10.05 15.02 -12.05
N ARG A 66 8.71 15.19 -12.04
CA ARG A 66 7.89 14.73 -10.90
C ARG A 66 7.82 13.22 -10.76
N TYR A 67 7.83 12.46 -11.86
CA TYR A 67 7.78 10.99 -11.73
C TYR A 67 9.10 10.40 -11.23
N PRO A 68 10.28 10.74 -11.77
CA PRO A 68 11.54 10.33 -11.17
C PRO A 68 11.76 10.84 -9.74
N LEU A 69 11.25 12.03 -9.40
CA LEU A 69 11.27 12.53 -8.01
C LEU A 69 10.43 11.63 -7.10
N MET A 70 9.23 11.25 -7.53
CA MET A 70 8.36 10.35 -6.78
C MET A 70 9.01 8.98 -6.57
N GLU A 71 9.68 8.43 -7.60
CA GLU A 71 10.42 7.17 -7.47
C GLU A 71 11.51 7.26 -6.38
N ARG A 72 12.24 8.37 -6.32
CA ARG A 72 13.24 8.59 -5.26
C ARG A 72 12.60 8.77 -3.87
N CYS A 73 11.46 9.44 -3.80
CA CYS A 73 10.69 9.55 -2.56
C CYS A 73 10.26 8.17 -2.07
N MET A 74 9.75 7.30 -2.94
CA MET A 74 9.38 5.92 -2.60
C MET A 74 10.57 5.09 -2.07
N VAL A 75 11.72 5.18 -2.74
CA VAL A 75 12.95 4.48 -2.28
C VAL A 75 13.38 4.97 -0.90
N ARG A 76 13.27 6.28 -0.64
CA ARG A 76 13.61 6.88 0.66
C ARG A 76 12.61 6.48 1.74
N GLU A 77 11.33 6.48 1.41
CA GLU A 77 10.23 6.02 2.24
C GLU A 77 10.43 4.57 2.68
N ASP A 78 10.61 3.64 1.73
CA ASP A 78 10.81 2.21 2.03
C ASP A 78 11.98 2.00 2.99
N ARG A 79 13.09 2.71 2.75
CA ARG A 79 14.26 2.66 3.63
C ARG A 79 13.96 3.23 5.02
N HIS A 80 13.23 4.35 5.08
CA HIS A 80 12.85 4.97 6.35
C HIS A 80 11.92 4.06 7.15
N LEU A 81 10.89 3.52 6.51
CA LEU A 81 9.97 2.54 7.12
C LEU A 81 10.70 1.30 7.65
N ALA A 82 11.66 0.76 6.89
CA ALA A 82 12.42 -0.41 7.29
C ALA A 82 13.32 -0.16 8.52
N GLN A 83 13.87 1.04 8.64
CA GLN A 83 14.82 1.41 9.70
C GLN A 83 14.17 1.93 10.97
N ASP A 84 12.98 2.51 10.87
CA ASP A 84 12.29 3.08 12.02
C ASP A 84 11.77 1.97 12.94
N PRO A 85 12.02 2.03 14.26
CA PRO A 85 11.62 0.99 15.21
C PRO A 85 10.14 1.08 15.61
N CYS A 86 9.40 2.12 15.21
CA CYS A 86 8.02 2.30 15.63
C CYS A 86 7.11 1.19 15.11
N HIS A 87 6.23 0.71 15.96
CA HIS A 87 5.15 -0.18 15.56
C HIS A 87 3.98 0.65 15.04
N ILE A 88 3.71 0.54 13.73
CA ILE A 88 2.68 1.30 13.03
C ILE A 88 1.45 0.45 12.63
N GLY A 89 1.44 -0.83 12.99
CA GLY A 89 0.27 -1.70 12.82
C GLY A 89 -0.90 -1.25 13.69
N TYR A 90 -2.11 -1.40 13.17
CA TYR A 90 -3.31 -1.12 13.97
C TYR A 90 -3.38 -2.02 15.22
N PRO A 91 -4.01 -1.54 16.31
CA PRO A 91 -4.13 -2.33 17.53
C PRO A 91 -4.75 -3.72 17.26
N LYS A 92 -4.11 -4.76 17.78
CA LYS A 92 -4.51 -6.17 17.63
C LYS A 92 -4.52 -6.73 16.20
N ILE A 93 -3.89 -6.06 15.25
CA ILE A 93 -3.90 -6.53 13.86
C ILE A 93 -3.27 -7.92 13.73
N CYS A 94 -2.13 -8.17 14.39
CA CYS A 94 -1.46 -9.48 14.34
C CYS A 94 -2.34 -10.58 14.91
N GLU A 95 -2.90 -10.38 16.12
CA GLU A 95 -3.82 -11.33 16.76
C GLU A 95 -5.06 -11.61 15.89
N THR A 96 -5.60 -10.57 15.23
CA THR A 96 -6.75 -10.69 14.34
C THR A 96 -6.41 -11.51 13.11
N LEU A 97 -5.27 -11.24 12.47
CA LEU A 97 -4.82 -12.01 11.30
C LEU A 97 -4.50 -13.46 11.65
N GLU A 98 -3.88 -13.72 12.81
CA GLU A 98 -3.65 -15.08 13.30
C GLU A 98 -4.96 -15.86 13.47
N ALA A 99 -5.98 -15.23 14.07
CA ALA A 99 -7.30 -15.85 14.24
C ALA A 99 -7.98 -16.12 12.88
N LEU A 100 -7.94 -15.18 11.94
CA LEU A 100 -8.51 -15.34 10.61
C LEU A 100 -7.77 -16.42 9.79
N HIS A 101 -6.45 -16.51 9.91
CA HIS A 101 -5.63 -17.51 9.24
C HIS A 101 -6.01 -18.96 9.60
N GLN A 102 -6.61 -19.20 10.77
CA GLN A 102 -7.07 -20.54 11.17
C GLN A 102 -8.19 -21.08 10.26
N THR A 103 -8.94 -20.21 9.61
CA THR A 103 -10.15 -20.57 8.85
C THR A 103 -10.17 -20.06 7.42
N HIS A 104 -9.27 -19.14 7.07
CA HIS A 104 -9.21 -18.48 5.76
C HIS A 104 -7.79 -18.44 5.22
N ARG A 105 -7.65 -18.45 3.90
CA ARG A 105 -6.41 -18.07 3.25
C ARG A 105 -6.35 -16.54 3.19
N LEU A 106 -5.22 -15.96 3.61
CA LEU A 106 -5.05 -14.50 3.61
C LEU A 106 -4.17 -14.06 2.45
N PHE A 107 -4.51 -12.93 1.84
CA PHE A 107 -3.81 -12.33 0.72
C PHE A 107 -3.72 -10.81 0.89
N ILE A 108 -2.77 -10.18 0.19
CA ILE A 108 -2.65 -8.71 0.11
C ILE A 108 -2.78 -8.27 -1.35
N VAL A 109 -3.54 -7.18 -1.59
CA VAL A 109 -3.51 -6.41 -2.83
C VAL A 109 -3.49 -4.93 -2.51
N SER A 110 -2.47 -4.21 -2.98
CA SER A 110 -2.27 -2.78 -2.74
C SER A 110 -1.94 -2.00 -4.02
N ASN A 111 -2.20 -0.71 -4.03
CA ASN A 111 -1.76 0.22 -5.08
C ASN A 111 -0.30 0.70 -4.91
N SER A 112 0.45 0.10 -4.02
CA SER A 112 1.83 0.45 -3.70
C SER A 112 2.83 0.00 -4.77
N GLN A 113 4.09 0.47 -4.61
CA GLN A 113 5.24 0.02 -5.36
C GLN A 113 5.59 -1.44 -5.05
N LYS A 114 6.41 -2.03 -5.92
CA LYS A 114 6.94 -3.37 -5.71
C LYS A 114 7.85 -3.40 -4.49
N GLY A 115 7.72 -4.44 -3.64
CA GLY A 115 8.48 -4.60 -2.41
C GLY A 115 7.78 -4.06 -1.16
N TYR A 116 6.82 -3.15 -1.32
CA TYR A 116 6.09 -2.56 -0.19
C TYR A 116 5.21 -3.56 0.59
N PRO A 117 4.49 -4.49 -0.06
CA PRO A 117 3.78 -5.54 0.69
C PRO A 117 4.72 -6.40 1.54
N GLU A 118 5.88 -6.76 0.99
CA GLU A 118 6.91 -7.53 1.70
C GLU A 118 7.45 -6.74 2.90
N LEU A 119 7.73 -5.45 2.72
CA LEU A 119 8.16 -4.56 3.80
C LEU A 119 7.11 -4.48 4.93
N CYS A 120 5.82 -4.34 4.58
CA CYS A 120 4.73 -4.36 5.55
C CYS A 120 4.70 -5.67 6.35
N MET A 121 4.74 -6.79 5.63
CA MET A 121 4.71 -8.12 6.24
C MET A 121 5.92 -8.37 7.16
N GLU A 122 7.10 -7.93 6.75
CA GLU A 122 8.33 -8.05 7.55
C GLU A 122 8.26 -7.18 8.80
N LYS A 123 7.90 -5.90 8.65
CA LYS A 123 7.84 -4.94 9.76
C LYS A 123 6.81 -5.35 10.83
N LEU A 124 5.69 -5.93 10.43
CA LEU A 124 4.66 -6.41 11.34
C LEU A 124 4.87 -7.87 11.82
N GLY A 125 5.82 -8.60 11.22
CA GLY A 125 6.08 -10.00 11.54
C GLY A 125 4.98 -10.98 11.09
N ILE A 126 4.15 -10.59 10.10
CA ILE A 126 2.94 -11.31 9.67
C ILE A 126 3.08 -12.08 8.36
N GLY A 127 4.26 -12.08 7.74
CA GLY A 127 4.46 -12.68 6.41
C GLY A 127 4.08 -14.16 6.34
N HIS A 128 4.24 -14.90 7.43
CA HIS A 128 3.89 -16.33 7.51
C HIS A 128 2.37 -16.61 7.47
N LEU A 129 1.53 -15.57 7.66
CA LEU A 129 0.06 -15.70 7.64
C LEU A 129 -0.52 -15.56 6.22
N PHE A 130 0.24 -14.95 5.29
CA PHE A 130 -0.27 -14.66 3.96
C PHE A 130 0.15 -15.73 2.94
N SER A 131 -0.83 -16.20 2.16
CA SER A 131 -0.63 -17.17 1.08
C SER A 131 -0.01 -16.53 -0.18
N GLY A 132 -0.06 -15.21 -0.29
CA GLY A 132 0.51 -14.44 -1.39
C GLY A 132 0.03 -13.00 -1.42
N HIS A 133 0.61 -12.24 -2.32
CA HIS A 133 0.28 -10.83 -2.53
C HIS A 133 0.51 -10.43 -3.99
N LEU A 134 -0.07 -9.30 -4.38
CA LEU A 134 0.24 -8.52 -5.57
C LEU A 134 0.06 -7.03 -5.27
N CYS A 135 0.81 -6.20 -5.96
CA CYS A 135 0.65 -4.75 -5.89
C CYS A 135 0.65 -4.12 -7.29
N TYR A 136 0.36 -2.81 -7.35
CA TYR A 136 0.46 -2.05 -8.59
C TYR A 136 1.86 -2.18 -9.22
N GLY A 137 2.91 -2.17 -8.40
CA GLY A 137 4.28 -2.36 -8.87
C GLY A 137 4.54 -3.68 -9.59
N ASP A 138 3.74 -4.72 -9.33
CA ASP A 138 3.84 -6.02 -10.01
C ASP A 138 3.05 -6.07 -11.31
N THR A 139 1.85 -5.48 -11.33
CA THR A 139 0.88 -5.64 -12.43
C THR A 139 0.83 -4.46 -13.39
N GLN A 140 1.22 -3.28 -12.93
CA GLN A 140 1.04 -1.98 -13.63
C GLN A 140 -0.41 -1.76 -14.08
N ALA A 141 -1.37 -2.31 -13.32
CA ALA A 141 -2.79 -2.32 -13.64
C ALA A 141 -3.63 -1.74 -12.48
N PRO A 142 -4.84 -1.23 -12.74
CA PRO A 142 -5.75 -0.79 -11.69
C PRO A 142 -6.01 -1.88 -10.64
N LYS A 143 -6.28 -1.48 -9.38
CA LYS A 143 -6.47 -2.40 -8.24
C LYS A 143 -7.48 -3.51 -8.53
N GLY A 144 -8.61 -3.23 -9.17
CA GLY A 144 -9.60 -4.25 -9.52
C GLY A 144 -9.06 -5.33 -10.46
N VAL A 145 -8.22 -4.96 -11.43
CA VAL A 145 -7.53 -5.91 -12.33
C VAL A 145 -6.46 -6.69 -11.56
N THR A 146 -5.75 -6.03 -10.64
CA THR A 146 -4.77 -6.70 -9.78
C THR A 146 -5.44 -7.74 -8.86
N ILE A 147 -6.62 -7.43 -8.33
CA ILE A 147 -7.43 -8.40 -7.55
C ILE A 147 -7.80 -9.59 -8.44
N GLN A 148 -8.33 -9.38 -9.65
CA GLN A 148 -8.66 -10.46 -10.58
C GLN A 148 -7.44 -11.33 -10.91
N THR A 149 -6.29 -10.72 -11.17
CA THR A 149 -5.03 -11.43 -11.41
C THR A 149 -4.62 -12.30 -10.21
N LEU A 150 -4.81 -11.79 -8.98
CA LEU A 150 -4.55 -12.57 -7.76
C LEU A 150 -5.51 -13.76 -7.66
N LEU A 151 -6.81 -13.55 -7.89
CA LEU A 151 -7.82 -14.60 -7.85
C LEU A 151 -7.49 -15.75 -8.81
N GLU A 152 -7.09 -15.42 -10.04
CA GLU A 152 -6.68 -16.39 -11.06
C GLU A 152 -5.38 -17.10 -10.68
N LYS A 153 -4.34 -16.34 -10.32
CA LYS A 153 -3.00 -16.86 -9.95
C LYS A 153 -3.06 -17.90 -8.84
N TYR A 154 -3.87 -17.62 -7.81
CA TYR A 154 -3.98 -18.49 -6.62
C TYR A 154 -5.20 -19.40 -6.64
N ARG A 155 -5.98 -19.40 -7.75
CA ARG A 155 -7.19 -20.20 -7.95
C ARG A 155 -8.16 -20.04 -6.77
N ILE A 156 -8.50 -18.80 -6.46
CA ILE A 156 -9.37 -18.45 -5.33
C ILE A 156 -10.83 -18.49 -5.80
N PRO A 157 -11.66 -19.43 -5.28
CA PRO A 157 -13.05 -19.59 -5.73
C PRO A 157 -13.98 -18.54 -5.12
N SER A 158 -13.66 -18.06 -3.92
CA SER A 158 -14.47 -17.05 -3.22
C SER A 158 -13.60 -16.23 -2.26
N ALA A 159 -13.75 -14.92 -2.29
CA ALA A 159 -13.02 -14.00 -1.41
C ALA A 159 -13.89 -12.81 -1.01
N CYS A 160 -13.45 -12.11 0.03
CA CYS A 160 -13.85 -10.75 0.38
C CYS A 160 -12.63 -9.85 0.36
N TYR A 161 -12.79 -8.63 -0.12
CA TYR A 161 -11.76 -7.60 -0.03
C TYR A 161 -11.99 -6.72 1.19
N ILE A 162 -10.94 -6.41 1.91
CA ILE A 162 -10.95 -5.58 3.14
C ILE A 162 -10.03 -4.39 2.89
N GLY A 163 -10.61 -3.20 2.89
CA GLY A 163 -9.92 -1.94 2.68
C GLY A 163 -10.67 -0.80 3.37
N ASP A 164 -10.07 0.39 3.40
CA ASP A 164 -10.60 1.54 4.14
C ASP A 164 -11.07 2.69 3.23
N THR A 165 -10.85 2.59 1.93
CA THR A 165 -11.19 3.66 0.97
C THR A 165 -12.38 3.30 0.08
N GLN A 166 -13.03 4.34 -0.47
CA GLN A 166 -14.03 4.14 -1.53
C GLN A 166 -13.41 3.44 -2.76
N GLY A 167 -12.15 3.74 -3.09
CA GLY A 167 -11.43 3.09 -4.19
C GLY A 167 -11.27 1.58 -4.00
N ASP A 168 -11.13 1.12 -2.76
CA ASP A 168 -11.09 -0.30 -2.41
C ASP A 168 -12.43 -0.99 -2.69
N MET A 169 -13.50 -0.35 -2.27
CA MET A 169 -14.86 -0.84 -2.53
C MET A 169 -15.14 -0.93 -4.04
N GLU A 170 -14.80 0.12 -4.80
CA GLU A 170 -14.99 0.14 -6.25
C GLU A 170 -14.14 -0.94 -6.94
N ALA A 171 -12.88 -1.12 -6.51
CA ALA A 171 -11.98 -2.15 -7.03
C ALA A 171 -12.50 -3.57 -6.73
N SER A 172 -13.02 -3.80 -5.52
CA SER A 172 -13.60 -5.10 -5.15
C SER A 172 -14.81 -5.43 -6.02
N TYR A 173 -15.75 -4.49 -6.22
CA TYR A 173 -16.89 -4.67 -7.10
C TYR A 173 -16.49 -4.90 -8.56
N GLN A 174 -15.49 -4.16 -9.06
CA GLN A 174 -14.94 -4.40 -10.40
C GLN A 174 -14.38 -5.82 -10.54
N ALA A 175 -13.80 -6.36 -9.48
CA ALA A 175 -13.29 -7.73 -9.45
C ALA A 175 -14.38 -8.79 -9.22
N GLY A 176 -15.63 -8.39 -9.00
CA GLY A 176 -16.74 -9.29 -8.71
C GLY A 176 -16.80 -9.77 -7.25
N LEU A 177 -16.15 -9.06 -6.34
CA LEU A 177 -16.13 -9.35 -4.91
C LEU A 177 -17.05 -8.41 -4.13
N PRO A 178 -17.55 -8.82 -2.96
CA PRO A 178 -18.23 -7.94 -2.03
C PRO A 178 -17.24 -6.99 -1.34
#